data_82ef596f3e24e3e81f69f5c29480bc40
#
_entry.id   82ef596f3e24e3e81f69f5c29480bc40
#
_cell.length_a   1.000
_cell.length_b   1.000
_cell.length_c   1.000
_cell.angle_alpha   90.00
_cell.angle_beta   90.00
_cell.angle_gamma   90.00
#
_symmetry.space_group_name_H-M   'P 1'
#
loop_
_entity.id
_entity.type
_entity.pdbx_description
1 polymer ?
#
loop_
_entity_poly.entity_id
_entity_poly.type
_entity_poly.pdbx_seq_one_letter_code
_entity_poly.pdbx_strand_id
1 'polypeptide(L)'
;MGEQIRRLFFLPSRGQRSRRSSKRHPLTELALMYAARAQHLDEVIRPALARGEVVISDRFNDASRAYQGYGRKLGIRTVESLDRIICGRTQPDLTILLDVDPRTAFTRVRGRAARGNKRIGVFEAQGLNFQSLVRAGYLAIARRDPRRVKVVHAGGPAAQVQAMIRRLVERLLPRHKGR
;
A
#
# COMPACT_ATOMS: atom_id res chain seq x y z
N MET A 1 13.99 -4.90 -13.28
CA MET A 1 12.72 -5.65 -13.49
C MET A 1 11.54 -5.03 -12.78
N GLY A 2 11.59 -4.71 -11.50
CA GLY A 2 10.47 -4.11 -10.74
C GLY A 2 9.90 -2.82 -11.35
N GLU A 3 10.75 -1.92 -11.85
CA GLU A 3 10.31 -0.69 -12.52
C GLU A 3 9.63 -0.95 -13.87
N GLN A 4 10.03 -1.99 -14.62
CA GLN A 4 9.38 -2.39 -15.86
C GLN A 4 7.97 -2.95 -15.59
N ILE A 5 7.80 -3.78 -14.55
CA ILE A 5 6.50 -4.28 -14.11
C ILE A 5 5.63 -3.11 -13.65
N ARG A 6 6.19 -2.16 -12.90
CA ARG A 6 5.50 -0.94 -12.49
C ARG A 6 5.04 -0.12 -13.69
N ARG A 7 5.86 0.03 -14.73
CA ARG A 7 5.48 0.70 -15.97
C ARG A 7 4.32 -0.02 -16.67
N LEU A 8 4.36 -1.35 -16.77
CA LEU A 8 3.23 -2.13 -17.30
C LEU A 8 1.94 -1.89 -16.52
N PHE A 9 2.05 -1.66 -15.21
CA PHE A 9 0.90 -1.42 -14.34
C PHE A 9 0.29 -0.01 -14.52
N PHE A 10 1.13 1.01 -14.72
CA PHE A 10 0.69 2.42 -14.77
C PHE A 10 0.55 2.99 -16.17
N LEU A 11 1.08 2.33 -17.21
CA LEU A 11 0.91 2.80 -18.57
C LEU A 11 -0.49 2.47 -19.09
N PRO A 12 -1.20 3.44 -19.72
CA PRO A 12 -2.35 3.12 -20.54
C PRO A 12 -1.89 2.26 -21.70
N SER A 13 -2.64 1.20 -22.01
CA SER A 13 -2.37 0.33 -23.17
C SER A 13 -2.27 1.18 -24.43
N ARG A 14 -1.05 1.33 -25.00
CA ARG A 14 -0.85 2.03 -26.28
C ARG A 14 -1.62 1.26 -27.34
N GLY A 15 -2.60 1.88 -27.99
CA GLY A 15 -3.17 1.40 -29.24
C GLY A 15 -4.67 1.10 -29.27
N GLN A 16 -5.41 1.21 -28.18
CA GLN A 16 -6.87 1.06 -28.26
C GLN A 16 -7.59 2.40 -28.11
N ARG A 17 -7.96 2.99 -29.27
CA ARG A 17 -8.99 4.04 -29.38
C ARG A 17 -10.40 3.55 -29.06
N SER A 18 -10.55 2.47 -28.32
CA SER A 18 -11.84 1.93 -27.89
C SER A 18 -12.16 2.42 -26.48
N ARG A 19 -13.33 3.03 -26.31
CA ARG A 19 -13.92 3.58 -25.09
C ARG A 19 -14.18 2.57 -23.94
N ARG A 20 -13.73 1.32 -24.06
CA ARG A 20 -13.62 0.36 -22.95
C ARG A 20 -12.19 0.34 -22.48
N SER A 21 -11.85 1.20 -21.54
CA SER A 21 -10.68 1.01 -20.67
C SER A 21 -10.60 -0.47 -20.32
N SER A 22 -9.60 -1.18 -20.81
CA SER A 22 -9.37 -2.58 -20.46
C SER A 22 -9.01 -2.62 -18.99
N LYS A 23 -10.03 -2.68 -18.13
CA LYS A 23 -9.82 -2.94 -16.71
C LYS A 23 -9.09 -4.25 -16.63
N ARG A 24 -7.82 -4.25 -16.19
CA ARG A 24 -7.10 -5.48 -15.95
C ARG A 24 -7.92 -6.40 -15.07
N HIS A 25 -7.90 -7.67 -15.36
CA HIS A 25 -8.54 -8.65 -14.50
C HIS A 25 -7.90 -8.53 -13.08
N PRO A 26 -8.69 -8.53 -12.00
CA PRO A 26 -8.17 -8.37 -10.65
C PRO A 26 -7.03 -9.33 -10.28
N LEU A 27 -7.10 -10.58 -10.75
CA LEU A 27 -6.03 -11.55 -10.51
C LEU A 27 -4.74 -11.21 -11.26
N THR A 28 -4.83 -10.68 -12.49
CA THR A 28 -3.66 -10.17 -13.23
C THR A 28 -3.02 -9.00 -12.49
N GLU A 29 -3.84 -8.10 -11.94
CA GLU A 29 -3.39 -6.98 -11.12
C GLU A 29 -2.63 -7.49 -9.90
N LEU A 30 -3.19 -8.46 -9.18
CA LEU A 30 -2.56 -9.09 -8.02
C LEU A 30 -1.24 -9.79 -8.38
N ALA A 31 -1.23 -10.58 -9.44
CA ALA A 31 -0.04 -11.31 -9.89
C ALA A 31 1.13 -10.37 -10.23
N LEU A 32 0.87 -9.27 -10.95
CA LEU A 32 1.88 -8.26 -11.27
C LEU A 32 2.42 -7.58 -10.00
N MET A 33 1.57 -7.27 -9.03
CA MET A 33 1.99 -6.69 -7.75
C MET A 33 2.92 -7.64 -6.99
N TYR A 34 2.60 -8.93 -6.95
CA TYR A 34 3.43 -9.91 -6.25
C TYR A 34 4.70 -10.27 -7.02
N ALA A 35 4.68 -10.26 -8.35
CA ALA A 35 5.90 -10.41 -9.16
C ALA A 35 6.91 -9.28 -8.88
N ALA A 36 6.44 -8.02 -8.86
CA ALA A 36 7.28 -6.89 -8.51
C ALA A 36 7.80 -6.96 -7.06
N ARG A 37 6.97 -7.44 -6.15
CA ARG A 37 7.32 -7.62 -4.74
C ARG A 37 8.35 -8.71 -4.54
N ALA A 38 8.24 -9.83 -5.23
CA ALA A 38 9.21 -10.92 -5.17
C ALA A 38 10.63 -10.40 -5.50
N GLN A 39 10.75 -9.68 -6.60
CA GLN A 39 12.02 -9.09 -7.02
C GLN A 39 12.55 -8.06 -6.01
N HIS A 40 11.68 -7.20 -5.49
CA HIS A 40 12.05 -6.18 -4.49
C HIS A 40 12.46 -6.81 -3.15
N LEU A 41 11.82 -7.89 -2.74
CA LEU A 41 12.22 -8.64 -1.55
C LEU A 41 13.64 -9.20 -1.69
N ASP A 42 13.94 -9.78 -2.84
CA ASP A 42 15.21 -10.46 -3.09
C ASP A 42 16.36 -9.46 -3.32
N GLU A 43 16.14 -8.43 -4.12
CA GLU A 43 17.18 -7.46 -4.48
C GLU A 43 17.45 -6.41 -3.41
N VAL A 44 16.43 -6.05 -2.60
CA VAL A 44 16.52 -4.86 -1.72
C VAL A 44 16.21 -5.19 -0.26
N ILE A 45 15.01 -5.73 0.03
CA ILE A 45 14.53 -5.79 1.41
C ILE A 45 15.32 -6.81 2.23
N ARG A 46 15.43 -8.06 1.76
CA ARG A 46 16.13 -9.11 2.50
C ARG A 46 17.63 -8.82 2.70
N PRO A 47 18.36 -8.33 1.68
CA PRO A 47 19.75 -7.94 1.89
C PRO A 47 19.93 -6.80 2.90
N ALA A 48 19.04 -5.78 2.88
CA ALA A 48 19.08 -4.69 3.84
C ALA A 48 18.82 -5.19 5.28
N LEU A 49 17.80 -6.02 5.46
CA LEU A 49 17.48 -6.62 6.77
C LEU A 49 18.63 -7.53 7.27
N ALA A 50 19.29 -8.27 6.37
CA ALA A 50 20.44 -9.10 6.72
C ALA A 50 21.64 -8.28 7.23
N ARG A 51 21.75 -7.00 6.79
CA ARG A 51 22.75 -6.05 7.30
C ARG A 51 22.31 -5.34 8.60
N GLY A 52 21.14 -5.67 9.14
CA GLY A 52 20.59 -5.01 10.33
C GLY A 52 19.98 -3.62 10.04
N GLU A 53 19.71 -3.29 8.79
CA GLU A 53 19.15 -2.00 8.40
C GLU A 53 17.64 -1.94 8.65
N VAL A 54 17.13 -0.73 8.91
CA VAL A 54 15.70 -0.46 8.97
C VAL A 54 15.17 -0.22 7.57
N VAL A 55 14.17 -1.00 7.17
CA VAL A 55 13.53 -0.87 5.85
C VAL A 55 12.17 -0.19 6.01
N ILE A 56 11.95 0.90 5.28
CA ILE A 56 10.66 1.60 5.20
C ILE A 56 10.10 1.41 3.80
N SER A 57 8.88 0.87 3.71
CA SER A 57 8.19 0.66 2.43
C SER A 57 6.88 1.44 2.39
N ASP A 58 6.71 2.29 1.37
CA ASP A 58 5.40 2.86 1.06
C ASP A 58 4.54 1.83 0.35
N ARG A 59 3.66 1.20 1.11
CA ARG A 59 2.82 0.04 0.76
C ARG A 59 3.61 -1.26 0.63
N PHE A 60 3.10 -2.28 1.28
CA PHE A 60 3.60 -3.65 1.18
C PHE A 60 2.43 -4.63 1.01
N ASN A 61 2.47 -5.81 1.63
CA ASN A 61 1.46 -6.87 1.48
C ASN A 61 0.07 -6.49 2.01
N ASP A 62 -0.04 -5.72 3.10
CA ASP A 62 -1.32 -5.23 3.60
C ASP A 62 -2.07 -4.37 2.57
N ALA A 63 -1.32 -3.65 1.71
CA ALA A 63 -1.94 -2.93 0.60
C ALA A 63 -2.61 -3.88 -0.40
N SER A 64 -1.99 -5.01 -0.74
CA SER A 64 -2.60 -6.00 -1.63
C SER A 64 -3.83 -6.65 -0.99
N ARG A 65 -3.80 -6.92 0.32
CA ARG A 65 -4.97 -7.40 1.06
C ARG A 65 -6.12 -6.40 0.98
N ALA A 66 -5.86 -5.11 1.21
CA ALA A 66 -6.89 -4.07 1.15
C ALA A 66 -7.38 -3.79 -0.28
N TYR A 67 -6.48 -3.60 -1.24
CA TYR A 67 -6.84 -3.21 -2.62
C TYR A 67 -7.41 -4.38 -3.42
N GLN A 68 -6.69 -5.50 -3.50
CA GLN A 68 -7.12 -6.64 -4.31
C GLN A 68 -8.08 -7.54 -3.55
N GLY A 69 -7.81 -7.79 -2.26
CA GLY A 69 -8.67 -8.64 -1.43
C GLY A 69 -10.05 -8.05 -1.22
N TYR A 70 -10.12 -6.84 -0.65
CA TYR A 70 -11.38 -6.14 -0.37
C TYR A 70 -11.85 -5.28 -1.53
N GLY A 71 -11.03 -4.38 -2.04
CA GLY A 71 -11.40 -3.43 -3.09
C GLY A 71 -11.81 -4.10 -4.40
N ARG A 72 -11.03 -5.06 -4.90
CA ARG A 72 -11.33 -5.86 -6.10
C ARG A 72 -12.17 -7.10 -5.82
N LYS A 73 -12.48 -7.38 -4.55
CA LYS A 73 -13.29 -8.53 -4.12
C LYS A 73 -12.72 -9.90 -4.53
N LEU A 74 -11.40 -10.02 -4.65
CA LEU A 74 -10.75 -11.32 -4.88
C LEU A 74 -10.82 -12.25 -3.67
N GLY A 75 -11.17 -11.72 -2.51
CA GLY A 75 -11.14 -12.43 -1.24
C GLY A 75 -9.76 -12.48 -0.62
N ILE A 76 -9.74 -12.43 0.71
CA ILE A 76 -8.51 -12.35 1.50
C ILE A 76 -7.66 -13.61 1.35
N ARG A 77 -8.27 -14.78 1.27
CA ARG A 77 -7.57 -16.08 1.15
C ARG A 77 -6.69 -16.15 -0.09
N THR A 78 -7.18 -15.67 -1.24
CA THR A 78 -6.42 -15.63 -2.50
C THR A 78 -5.16 -14.79 -2.36
N VAL A 79 -5.28 -13.61 -1.74
CA VAL A 79 -4.15 -12.71 -1.52
C VAL A 79 -3.15 -13.31 -0.52
N GLU A 80 -3.64 -13.87 0.58
CA GLU A 80 -2.81 -14.50 1.61
C GLU A 80 -2.06 -15.75 1.11
N SER A 81 -2.60 -16.46 0.12
CA SER A 81 -1.90 -17.59 -0.50
C SER A 81 -0.67 -17.13 -1.27
N LEU A 82 -0.78 -16.09 -2.09
CA LEU A 82 0.38 -15.50 -2.77
C LEU A 82 1.35 -14.84 -1.78
N ASP A 83 0.83 -14.21 -0.74
CA ASP A 83 1.65 -13.60 0.30
C ASP A 83 2.55 -14.64 1.00
N ARG A 84 2.00 -15.78 1.36
CA ARG A 84 2.76 -16.88 1.98
C ARG A 84 3.87 -17.40 1.07
N ILE A 85 3.59 -17.55 -0.23
CA ILE A 85 4.57 -18.06 -1.20
C ILE A 85 5.70 -17.05 -1.41
N ILE A 86 5.38 -15.78 -1.58
CA ILE A 86 6.33 -14.75 -2.03
C ILE A 86 7.00 -14.04 -0.85
N CYS A 87 6.24 -13.57 0.11
CA CYS A 87 6.78 -12.85 1.27
C CYS A 87 7.29 -13.82 2.35
N GLY A 88 6.61 -14.96 2.52
CA GLY A 88 6.99 -15.95 3.51
C GLY A 88 7.12 -15.34 4.90
N ARG A 89 8.29 -15.50 5.50
CA ARG A 89 8.63 -14.95 6.83
C ARG A 89 8.99 -13.46 6.81
N THR A 90 9.22 -12.86 5.63
CA THR A 90 9.52 -11.44 5.52
C THR A 90 8.23 -10.64 5.60
N GLN A 91 7.84 -10.29 6.82
CA GLN A 91 6.63 -9.53 7.14
C GLN A 91 7.03 -8.22 7.84
N PRO A 92 6.26 -7.13 7.70
CA PRO A 92 6.56 -5.89 8.42
C PRO A 92 6.37 -6.08 9.93
N ASP A 93 7.32 -5.56 10.73
CA ASP A 93 7.20 -5.51 12.19
C ASP A 93 6.16 -4.48 12.64
N LEU A 94 6.00 -3.42 11.86
CA LEU A 94 5.03 -2.36 12.09
C LEU A 94 4.42 -1.90 10.76
N THR A 95 3.11 -1.83 10.70
CA THR A 95 2.37 -1.14 9.63
C THR A 95 1.65 0.06 10.25
N ILE A 96 1.93 1.24 9.74
CA ILE A 96 1.23 2.48 10.12
C ILE A 96 0.16 2.74 9.07
N LEU A 97 -1.10 2.60 9.45
CA LEU A 97 -2.24 2.93 8.62
C LEU A 97 -2.64 4.38 8.85
N LEU A 98 -2.37 5.24 7.89
CA LEU A 98 -2.85 6.62 7.89
C LEU A 98 -4.30 6.66 7.46
N ASP A 99 -5.22 6.66 8.44
CA ASP A 99 -6.65 6.67 8.17
C ASP A 99 -7.16 8.08 7.92
N VAL A 100 -7.85 8.23 6.79
CA VAL A 100 -8.55 9.44 6.42
C VAL A 100 -9.87 9.07 5.73
N ASP A 101 -10.92 9.86 5.95
CA ASP A 101 -12.18 9.66 5.27
C ASP A 101 -11.99 9.73 3.74
N PRO A 102 -12.57 8.80 2.95
CA PRO A 102 -12.40 8.75 1.51
C PRO A 102 -12.83 10.03 0.78
N ARG A 103 -13.85 10.72 1.25
CA ARG A 103 -14.30 12.01 0.65
C ARG A 103 -13.23 13.09 0.86
N THR A 104 -12.68 13.17 2.07
CA THR A 104 -11.59 14.09 2.41
C THR A 104 -10.35 13.79 1.57
N ALA A 105 -9.96 12.51 1.46
CA ALA A 105 -8.84 12.08 0.62
C ALA A 105 -9.06 12.45 -0.85
N PHE A 106 -10.28 12.23 -1.36
CA PHE A 106 -10.65 12.56 -2.74
C PHE A 106 -10.57 14.06 -3.03
N THR A 107 -11.06 14.90 -2.12
CA THR A 107 -10.93 16.36 -2.21
C THR A 107 -9.47 16.81 -2.25
N ARG A 108 -8.61 16.23 -1.39
CA ARG A 108 -7.16 16.51 -1.38
C ARG A 108 -6.47 16.11 -2.68
N VAL A 109 -6.84 14.97 -3.26
CA VAL A 109 -6.28 14.48 -4.54
C VAL A 109 -6.69 15.41 -5.69
N ARG A 110 -7.95 15.77 -5.77
CA ARG A 110 -8.46 16.72 -6.79
C ARG A 110 -7.81 18.09 -6.68
N GLY A 111 -7.67 18.63 -5.48
CA GLY A 111 -7.03 19.92 -5.24
C GLY A 111 -5.55 19.92 -5.68
N ARG A 112 -4.82 18.81 -5.48
CA ARG A 112 -3.44 18.66 -5.96
C ARG A 112 -3.37 18.54 -7.48
N ALA A 113 -4.29 17.81 -8.10
CA ALA A 113 -4.37 17.65 -9.54
C ALA A 113 -4.70 18.98 -10.23
N ALA A 114 -5.63 19.78 -9.69
CA ALA A 114 -5.99 21.09 -10.20
C ALA A 114 -4.82 22.10 -10.16
N ARG A 115 -3.88 21.94 -9.21
CA ARG A 115 -2.67 22.76 -9.11
C ARG A 115 -1.51 22.28 -10.01
N GLY A 116 -1.76 21.33 -10.92
CA GLY A 116 -0.74 20.77 -11.83
C GLY A 116 0.27 19.83 -11.20
N ASN A 117 0.16 19.57 -9.88
CA ASN A 117 1.21 18.87 -9.14
C ASN A 117 1.25 17.35 -9.29
N LYS A 118 0.18 16.68 -9.74
CA LYS A 118 0.20 15.22 -10.03
C LYS A 118 -1.03 14.79 -10.85
N ARG A 119 -0.85 13.82 -11.77
CA ARG A 119 -1.98 13.10 -12.38
C ARG A 119 -2.69 12.22 -11.34
N ILE A 120 -4.01 12.11 -11.45
CA ILE A 120 -4.81 11.19 -10.63
C ILE A 120 -4.35 9.75 -10.96
N GLY A 121 -3.96 9.00 -9.95
CA GLY A 121 -3.48 7.62 -10.11
C GLY A 121 -4.61 6.65 -10.50
N VAL A 122 -4.21 5.46 -10.97
CA VAL A 122 -5.15 4.42 -11.43
C VAL A 122 -6.13 3.99 -10.33
N PHE A 123 -5.68 3.95 -9.08
CA PHE A 123 -6.53 3.57 -7.95
C PHE A 123 -7.41 4.73 -7.47
N GLU A 124 -6.92 5.95 -7.48
CA GLU A 124 -7.69 7.14 -7.15
C GLU A 124 -8.82 7.37 -8.14
N ALA A 125 -8.62 6.99 -9.40
CA ALA A 125 -9.63 7.07 -10.46
C ALA A 125 -10.78 6.04 -10.31
N GLN A 126 -10.69 5.06 -9.39
CA GLN A 126 -11.72 4.03 -9.19
C GLN A 126 -13.00 4.53 -8.48
N GLY A 127 -12.98 5.74 -7.94
CA GLY A 127 -14.12 6.37 -7.29
C GLY A 127 -14.28 6.02 -5.79
N LEU A 128 -15.23 6.70 -5.16
CA LEU A 128 -15.43 6.67 -3.71
C LEU A 128 -15.79 5.28 -3.17
N ASN A 129 -16.65 4.54 -3.87
CA ASN A 129 -17.07 3.20 -3.42
C ASN A 129 -15.88 2.24 -3.30
N PHE A 130 -14.99 2.26 -4.30
CA PHE A 130 -13.77 1.44 -4.26
C PHE A 130 -12.87 1.87 -3.09
N GLN A 131 -12.65 3.16 -2.89
CA GLN A 131 -11.82 3.67 -1.80
C GLN A 131 -12.42 3.33 -0.42
N SER A 132 -13.75 3.35 -0.29
CA SER A 132 -14.44 2.94 0.95
C SER A 132 -14.23 1.45 1.25
N LEU A 133 -14.29 0.59 0.23
CA LEU A 133 -13.98 -0.85 0.40
C LEU A 133 -12.52 -1.07 0.78
N VAL A 134 -11.58 -0.36 0.16
CA VAL A 134 -10.15 -0.42 0.51
C VAL A 134 -9.91 0.02 1.95
N ARG A 135 -10.50 1.15 2.37
CA ARG A 135 -10.42 1.63 3.75
C ARG A 135 -11.00 0.60 4.73
N ALA A 136 -12.18 0.06 4.45
CA ALA A 136 -12.78 -0.98 5.27
C ALA A 136 -11.87 -2.22 5.38
N GLY A 137 -11.20 -2.59 4.28
CA GLY A 137 -10.20 -3.66 4.25
C GLY A 137 -9.02 -3.38 5.17
N TYR A 138 -8.42 -2.20 5.09
CA TYR A 138 -7.33 -1.82 5.98
C TYR A 138 -7.73 -1.82 7.45
N LEU A 139 -8.90 -1.28 7.78
CA LEU A 139 -9.41 -1.29 9.16
C LEU A 139 -9.72 -2.72 9.65
N ALA A 140 -10.17 -3.62 8.78
CA ALA A 140 -10.34 -5.02 9.11
C ALA A 140 -9.00 -5.72 9.40
N ILE A 141 -7.96 -5.42 8.60
CA ILE A 141 -6.59 -5.92 8.84
C ILE A 141 -6.06 -5.40 10.18
N ALA A 142 -6.23 -4.11 10.47
CA ALA A 142 -5.80 -3.52 11.73
C ALA A 142 -6.50 -4.15 12.96
N ARG A 143 -7.80 -4.44 12.86
CA ARG A 143 -8.54 -5.16 13.93
C ARG A 143 -8.06 -6.60 14.11
N ARG A 144 -7.67 -7.28 13.03
CA ARG A 144 -7.18 -8.66 13.08
C ARG A 144 -5.78 -8.77 13.67
N ASP A 145 -4.94 -7.75 13.44
CA ASP A 145 -3.55 -7.71 13.91
C ASP A 145 -3.21 -6.34 14.56
N PRO A 146 -3.83 -6.03 15.72
CA PRO A 146 -3.66 -4.72 16.36
C PRO A 146 -2.27 -4.52 16.99
N ARG A 147 -1.50 -5.61 17.15
CA ARG A 147 -0.12 -5.51 17.65
C ARG A 147 0.80 -4.92 16.58
N ARG A 148 0.67 -5.36 15.34
CA ARG A 148 1.50 -4.96 14.21
C ARG A 148 0.94 -3.75 13.45
N VAL A 149 -0.38 -3.66 13.25
CA VAL A 149 -1.02 -2.60 12.44
C VAL A 149 -1.61 -1.52 13.33
N LYS A 150 -1.02 -0.33 13.28
CA LYS A 150 -1.44 0.82 14.07
C LYS A 150 -2.18 1.84 13.20
N VAL A 151 -3.38 2.19 13.62
CA VAL A 151 -4.20 3.21 12.95
C VAL A 151 -3.83 4.58 13.49
N VAL A 152 -3.49 5.50 12.59
CA VAL A 152 -3.21 6.90 12.89
C VAL A 152 -4.19 7.77 12.09
N HIS A 153 -4.99 8.57 12.78
CA HIS A 153 -5.90 9.50 12.12
C HIS A 153 -5.12 10.61 11.41
N ALA A 154 -5.20 10.62 10.07
CA ALA A 154 -4.46 11.54 9.21
C ALA A 154 -5.32 12.71 8.68
N GLY A 155 -6.43 13.01 9.35
CA GLY A 155 -7.30 14.15 9.03
C GLY A 155 -6.74 15.50 9.46
N GLY A 156 -5.94 15.52 10.52
CA GLY A 156 -5.39 16.73 11.14
C GLY A 156 -4.11 17.29 10.50
N PRO A 157 -3.45 18.26 11.18
CA PRO A 157 -2.19 18.84 10.74
C PRO A 157 -1.06 17.82 10.65
N ALA A 158 -0.20 17.98 9.64
CA ALA A 158 0.91 17.04 9.38
C ALA A 158 1.85 16.87 10.59
N ALA A 159 2.12 17.92 11.35
CA ALA A 159 2.97 17.88 12.54
C ALA A 159 2.40 16.95 13.63
N GLN A 160 1.09 16.98 13.85
CA GLN A 160 0.42 16.09 14.82
C GLN A 160 0.47 14.63 14.37
N VAL A 161 0.19 14.38 13.07
CA VAL A 161 0.31 13.04 12.48
C VAL A 161 1.73 12.52 12.62
N GLN A 162 2.73 13.34 12.31
CA GLN A 162 4.15 12.99 12.44
C GLN A 162 4.54 12.68 13.89
N ALA A 163 4.04 13.43 14.87
CA ALA A 163 4.31 13.16 16.28
C ALA A 163 3.74 11.80 16.73
N MET A 164 2.54 11.43 16.25
CA MET A 164 1.95 10.10 16.52
C MET A 164 2.78 8.98 15.89
N ILE A 165 3.20 9.15 14.62
CA ILE A 165 4.06 8.18 13.92
C ILE A 165 5.37 7.99 14.68
N ARG A 166 6.04 9.07 15.04
CA ARG A 166 7.31 9.03 15.78
C ARG A 166 7.21 8.20 17.05
N ARG A 167 6.18 8.41 17.87
CA ARG A 167 5.95 7.64 19.11
C ARG A 167 5.80 6.13 18.85
N LEU A 168 5.18 5.75 17.75
CA LEU A 168 5.02 4.32 17.37
C LEU A 168 6.36 3.71 16.95
N VAL A 169 7.14 4.44 16.16
CA VAL A 169 8.46 3.99 15.66
C VAL A 169 9.47 3.92 16.80
N GLU A 170 9.51 4.91 17.69
CA GLU A 170 10.42 4.94 18.84
C GLU A 170 10.19 3.76 19.82
N ARG A 171 8.99 3.20 19.87
CA ARG A 171 8.70 2.01 20.67
C ARG A 171 9.21 0.72 20.04
N LEU A 172 9.38 0.70 18.72
CA LEU A 172 9.85 -0.46 17.96
C LEU A 172 11.38 -0.49 17.89
N LEU A 173 11.99 0.67 17.69
CA LEU A 173 13.44 0.77 17.57
C LEU A 173 14.10 0.59 18.94
N PRO A 174 15.19 -0.20 19.04
CA PRO A 174 15.96 -0.26 20.27
C PRO A 174 16.44 1.14 20.64
N ARG A 175 16.26 1.53 21.91
CA ARG A 175 16.83 2.78 22.39
C ARG A 175 18.34 2.71 22.18
N HIS A 176 18.87 3.54 21.30
CA HIS A 176 20.30 3.80 21.27
C HIS A 176 20.68 4.34 22.65
N LYS A 177 21.27 3.50 23.50
CA LYS A 177 22.01 3.99 24.66
C LYS A 177 23.18 4.74 24.04
N GLY A 178 23.09 6.08 24.03
CA GLY A 178 24.20 6.92 23.63
C GLY A 178 25.46 6.48 24.37
N ARG A 179 26.51 6.24 23.62
CA ARG A 179 27.87 6.21 24.14
C ARG A 179 28.31 7.62 24.37
#